data_4bcdaf55acbf98dc3ab0617cc0cd107b
#
_entry.id   4bcdaf55acbf98dc3ab0617cc0cd107b
#
_cell.length_a   1.000
_cell.length_b   1.000
_cell.length_c   1.000
_cell.angle_alpha   90.00
_cell.angle_beta   90.00
_cell.angle_gamma   90.00
#
_symmetry.space_group_name_H-M   'P 1'
#
loop_
_entity.id
_entity.type
_entity.pdbx_description
1 polymer ?
#
loop_
_entity_poly.entity_id
_entity_poly.type
_entity_poly.pdbx_seq_one_letter_code
_entity_poly.pdbx_strand_id
1 'polypeptide(L)'
;RRVIPSERMDTKMKKRYYIAYGSNLNIRQMRMRCPSARIIGTSEIPDYELLFKGSKTGSYLTIEPKKGSRVPVAAWEVSAEDEQALDRYEGFPTFYYKKEMLLPIKGIRSGKIRRRDTFVYIMHEDRPFGVPSNFYMQTCLSGYKSFRFDPQFLKDAYMRSREVEG
;
A
#
# COMPACT_ATOMS: atom_id res chain seq x y z
N ARG A 1 -2.90 41.16 -0.41
CA ARG A 1 -1.54 40.87 -0.82
C ARG A 1 -1.49 39.77 -1.88
N ARG A 2 -0.61 39.94 -2.80
CA ARG A 2 -0.42 38.94 -3.86
C ARG A 2 0.33 37.72 -3.30
N VAL A 3 -0.21 36.53 -3.54
CA VAL A 3 0.48 35.29 -3.16
C VAL A 3 1.69 35.09 -4.05
N ILE A 4 2.81 34.75 -3.47
CA ILE A 4 4.05 34.50 -4.21
C ILE A 4 3.82 33.27 -5.12
N PRO A 5 4.09 33.35 -6.42
CA PRO A 5 3.87 32.22 -7.31
C PRO A 5 4.54 30.92 -6.88
N SER A 6 5.75 31.00 -6.29
CA SER A 6 6.45 29.82 -5.79
C SER A 6 5.70 29.11 -4.69
N GLU A 7 5.09 29.86 -3.75
CA GLU A 7 4.30 29.27 -2.67
C GLU A 7 3.08 28.54 -3.23
N ARG A 8 2.44 29.15 -4.22
CA ARG A 8 1.27 28.56 -4.88
C ARG A 8 1.64 27.30 -5.65
N MET A 9 2.78 27.30 -6.33
CA MET A 9 3.29 26.15 -7.06
C MET A 9 3.66 25.01 -6.11
N ASP A 10 4.33 25.32 -5.00
CA ASP A 10 4.70 24.31 -4.01
C ASP A 10 3.48 23.59 -3.47
N THR A 11 2.40 24.33 -3.15
CA THR A 11 1.16 23.74 -2.68
C THR A 11 0.54 22.81 -3.71
N LYS A 12 0.50 23.24 -4.99
CA LYS A 12 -0.06 22.43 -6.09
C LYS A 12 0.78 21.22 -6.42
N MET A 13 2.10 21.37 -6.36
CA MET A 13 3.04 20.34 -6.80
C MET A 13 3.53 19.46 -5.66
N LYS A 14 3.07 19.72 -4.44
CA LYS A 14 3.47 18.91 -3.31
C LYS A 14 3.04 17.47 -3.51
N LYS A 15 4.02 16.57 -3.49
CA LYS A 15 3.82 15.13 -3.64
C LYS A 15 3.95 14.45 -2.30
N ARG A 16 3.27 13.33 -2.18
CA ARG A 16 3.39 12.47 -1.00
C ARG A 16 3.87 11.09 -1.45
N TYR A 17 4.32 10.30 -0.51
CA TYR A 17 4.80 8.95 -0.79
C TYR A 17 3.81 7.94 -0.21
N TYR A 18 3.18 7.19 -1.10
CA TYR A 18 2.19 6.18 -0.78
C TYR A 18 2.84 4.81 -0.76
N ILE A 19 2.54 4.03 0.27
CA ILE A 19 3.08 2.68 0.47
C ILE A 19 2.03 1.66 0.07
N ALA A 20 2.36 0.85 -0.93
CA ALA A 20 1.52 -0.23 -1.44
C ALA A 20 2.06 -1.58 -0.97
N TYR A 21 1.18 -2.43 -0.44
CA TYR A 21 1.54 -3.78 -0.01
C TYR A 21 0.62 -4.86 -0.58
N GLY A 22 -0.43 -4.47 -1.28
CA GLY A 22 -1.44 -5.39 -1.81
C GLY A 22 -1.71 -5.19 -3.29
N SER A 23 -2.98 -4.97 -3.65
CA SER A 23 -3.38 -4.86 -5.06
C SER A 23 -2.72 -3.70 -5.80
N ASN A 24 -2.33 -2.63 -5.11
CA ASN A 24 -1.66 -1.50 -5.74
C ASN A 24 -0.18 -1.74 -6.00
N LEU A 25 0.33 -2.92 -5.68
CA LEU A 25 1.59 -3.42 -6.25
C LEU A 25 1.42 -3.85 -7.69
N ASN A 26 0.19 -4.08 -8.12
CA ASN A 26 -0.11 -4.35 -9.53
C ASN A 26 0.03 -3.05 -10.29
N ILE A 27 1.09 -2.94 -11.07
CA ILE A 27 1.47 -1.69 -11.75
C ILE A 27 0.36 -1.24 -12.70
N ARG A 28 -0.23 -2.17 -13.44
CA ARG A 28 -1.30 -1.86 -14.39
C ARG A 28 -2.50 -1.24 -13.68
N GLN A 29 -2.94 -1.84 -12.56
CA GLN A 29 -4.08 -1.32 -11.80
C GLN A 29 -3.75 0.03 -11.17
N MET A 30 -2.55 0.16 -10.62
CA MET A 30 -2.16 1.43 -10.01
C MET A 30 -2.13 2.56 -11.03
N ARG A 31 -1.65 2.30 -12.25
CA ARG A 31 -1.64 3.30 -13.32
C ARG A 31 -3.04 3.69 -13.77
N MET A 32 -4.01 2.80 -13.66
CA MET A 32 -5.41 3.12 -13.96
C MET A 32 -6.02 4.02 -12.89
N ARG A 33 -5.69 3.78 -11.62
CA ARG A 33 -6.21 4.58 -10.50
C ARG A 33 -5.52 5.93 -10.40
N CYS A 34 -4.21 5.94 -10.60
CA CYS A 34 -3.36 7.09 -10.37
C CYS A 34 -2.42 7.25 -11.55
N PRO A 35 -2.90 7.80 -12.68
CA PRO A 35 -2.09 7.88 -13.90
C PRO A 35 -0.79 8.66 -13.76
N SER A 36 -0.73 9.63 -12.85
CA SER A 36 0.46 10.46 -12.65
C SER A 36 1.40 9.94 -11.59
N ALA A 37 1.05 8.85 -10.90
CA ALA A 37 1.91 8.29 -9.85
C ALA A 37 3.18 7.67 -10.43
N ARG A 38 4.28 7.79 -9.68
CA ARG A 38 5.57 7.26 -10.10
C ARG A 38 6.14 6.33 -9.06
N ILE A 39 6.71 5.21 -9.52
CA ILE A 39 7.41 4.28 -8.62
C ILE A 39 8.71 4.93 -8.17
N ILE A 40 8.87 5.06 -6.86
CA ILE A 40 10.09 5.62 -6.26
C ILE A 40 11.07 4.51 -5.87
N GLY A 41 10.56 3.46 -5.25
CA GLY A 41 11.42 2.39 -4.79
C GLY A 41 10.68 1.36 -3.96
N THR A 42 11.42 0.61 -3.17
CA THR A 42 10.89 -0.45 -2.34
C THR A 42 11.38 -0.31 -0.91
N SER A 43 10.66 -0.99 0.00
CA SER A 43 11.01 -1.01 1.42
C SER A 43 10.42 -2.25 2.08
N GLU A 44 10.59 -2.32 3.38
CA GLU A 44 9.89 -3.29 4.23
C GLU A 44 9.36 -2.57 5.44
N ILE A 45 8.15 -2.92 5.88
CA ILE A 45 7.60 -2.43 7.15
C ILE A 45 7.96 -3.47 8.21
N PRO A 46 8.83 -3.14 9.17
CA PRO A 46 9.21 -4.09 10.20
C PRO A 46 8.10 -4.24 11.24
N ASP A 47 8.05 -5.40 11.86
CA ASP A 47 7.12 -5.72 12.96
C ASP A 47 5.65 -5.55 12.58
N TYR A 48 5.33 -5.89 11.33
CA TYR A 48 3.97 -6.00 10.82
C TYR A 48 3.85 -7.29 10.02
N GLU A 49 2.64 -7.82 9.93
CA GLU A 49 2.35 -8.99 9.08
C GLU A 49 1.17 -8.72 8.17
N LEU A 50 1.13 -9.42 7.04
CA LEU A 50 0.01 -9.38 6.11
C LEU A 50 -1.12 -10.29 6.58
N LEU A 51 -2.35 -9.81 6.45
CA LEU A 51 -3.56 -10.57 6.75
C LEU A 51 -4.60 -10.32 5.68
N PHE A 52 -5.48 -11.32 5.44
CA PHE A 52 -6.66 -11.11 4.62
C PHE A 52 -7.86 -10.94 5.53
N LYS A 53 -8.51 -9.79 5.44
CA LYS A 53 -9.68 -9.43 6.23
C LYS A 53 -10.66 -8.67 5.35
N GLY A 54 -11.86 -8.49 5.82
CA GLY A 54 -12.81 -7.72 5.04
C GLY A 54 -14.23 -7.80 5.53
N SER A 55 -15.14 -7.98 4.59
CA SER A 55 -16.55 -8.04 4.81
C SER A 55 -17.11 -9.30 4.17
N LYS A 56 -18.44 -9.48 4.28
CA LYS A 56 -19.14 -10.61 3.64
C LYS A 56 -18.99 -10.59 2.12
N THR A 57 -18.70 -9.43 1.53
CA THR A 57 -18.62 -9.28 0.07
C THR A 57 -17.21 -9.43 -0.47
N GLY A 58 -16.19 -9.49 0.38
CA GLY A 58 -14.83 -9.69 -0.08
C GLY A 58 -13.80 -9.50 1.01
N SER A 59 -12.67 -10.17 0.83
CA SER A 59 -11.54 -10.06 1.75
C SER A 59 -10.34 -9.51 0.99
N TYR A 60 -9.61 -8.62 1.63
CA TYR A 60 -8.50 -7.87 1.04
C TYR A 60 -7.34 -7.85 2.00
N LEU A 61 -6.17 -7.50 1.49
CA LEU A 61 -4.97 -7.41 2.33
C LEU A 61 -5.02 -6.19 3.25
N THR A 62 -4.55 -6.42 4.45
CA THR A 62 -4.23 -5.38 5.42
C THR A 62 -2.97 -5.80 6.17
N ILE A 63 -2.47 -4.92 7.03
CA ILE A 63 -1.30 -5.20 7.85
C ILE A 63 -1.64 -4.89 9.30
N GLU A 64 -1.08 -5.70 10.22
CA GLU A 64 -1.24 -5.49 11.65
C GLU A 64 0.09 -5.76 12.36
N PRO A 65 0.31 -5.14 13.50
CA PRO A 65 1.56 -5.35 14.23
C PRO A 65 1.81 -6.82 14.57
N LYS A 66 3.03 -7.25 14.31
CA LYS A 66 3.48 -8.60 14.67
C LYS A 66 5.00 -8.58 14.83
N LYS A 67 5.45 -8.59 16.07
CA LYS A 67 6.88 -8.54 16.38
C LYS A 67 7.65 -9.63 15.65
N GLY A 68 8.74 -9.25 15.00
CA GLY A 68 9.60 -10.15 14.26
C GLY A 68 9.19 -10.41 12.82
N SER A 69 7.98 -10.00 12.41
CA SER A 69 7.54 -10.12 11.01
C SER A 69 7.92 -8.89 10.22
N ARG A 70 7.72 -8.95 8.91
CA ARG A 70 7.95 -7.83 8.02
C ARG A 70 7.03 -7.92 6.81
N VAL A 71 6.78 -6.78 6.17
CA VAL A 71 5.93 -6.71 4.98
C VAL A 71 6.69 -5.99 3.87
N PRO A 72 6.88 -6.64 2.71
CA PRO A 72 7.52 -5.97 1.57
C PRO A 72 6.55 -4.98 0.95
N VAL A 73 7.05 -3.80 0.58
CA VAL A 73 6.22 -2.72 0.07
C VAL A 73 6.91 -1.97 -1.06
N ALA A 74 6.11 -1.31 -1.89
CA ALA A 74 6.60 -0.38 -2.88
C ALA A 74 6.14 1.02 -2.52
N ALA A 75 6.96 2.01 -2.83
CA ALA A 75 6.64 3.42 -2.59
C ALA A 75 6.35 4.10 -3.93
N TRP A 76 5.23 4.81 -3.97
CA TRP A 76 4.80 5.60 -5.12
C TRP A 76 4.77 7.07 -4.74
N GLU A 77 5.28 7.92 -5.61
CA GLU A 77 5.07 9.35 -5.47
C GLU A 77 3.72 9.70 -6.07
N VAL A 78 2.85 10.30 -5.28
CA VAL A 78 1.46 10.56 -5.66
C VAL A 78 1.11 12.03 -5.47
N SER A 79 0.27 12.56 -6.37
CA SER A 79 -0.28 13.90 -6.27
C SER A 79 -1.47 13.91 -5.32
N ALA A 80 -1.97 15.11 -4.99
CA ALA A 80 -3.19 15.24 -4.20
C ALA A 80 -4.39 14.58 -4.87
N GLU A 81 -4.47 14.68 -6.19
CA GLU A 81 -5.55 14.03 -6.96
C GLU A 81 -5.44 12.51 -6.90
N ASP A 82 -4.20 11.99 -7.02
CA ASP A 82 -3.95 10.56 -6.88
C ASP A 82 -4.37 10.08 -5.50
N GLU A 83 -4.04 10.84 -4.47
CA GLU A 83 -4.42 10.46 -3.09
C GLU A 83 -5.93 10.42 -2.93
N GLN A 84 -6.67 11.36 -3.54
CA GLN A 84 -8.13 11.33 -3.52
C GLN A 84 -8.67 10.07 -4.20
N ALA A 85 -8.06 9.66 -5.31
CA ALA A 85 -8.45 8.43 -6.00
C ALA A 85 -8.19 7.20 -5.14
N LEU A 86 -7.06 7.18 -4.44
CA LEU A 86 -6.74 6.11 -3.50
C LEU A 86 -7.73 6.10 -2.33
N ASP A 87 -8.07 7.26 -1.79
CA ASP A 87 -9.05 7.35 -0.71
C ASP A 87 -10.38 6.71 -1.10
N ARG A 88 -10.84 6.99 -2.31
CA ARG A 88 -12.09 6.39 -2.82
C ARG A 88 -11.96 4.87 -2.99
N TYR A 89 -10.85 4.44 -3.57
CA TYR A 89 -10.61 3.02 -3.80
C TYR A 89 -10.57 2.24 -2.48
N GLU A 90 -9.92 2.80 -1.46
CA GLU A 90 -9.76 2.14 -0.16
C GLU A 90 -10.97 2.31 0.77
N GLY A 91 -11.95 3.12 0.37
CA GLY A 91 -13.09 3.43 1.26
C GLY A 91 -12.65 4.17 2.51
N PHE A 92 -11.71 5.09 2.35
CA PHE A 92 -11.21 5.90 3.47
C PHE A 92 -12.25 6.95 3.86
N PRO A 93 -12.48 7.21 5.13
CA PRO A 93 -11.83 6.61 6.31
C PRO A 93 -12.62 5.43 6.93
N THR A 94 -13.70 4.99 6.29
CA THR A 94 -14.64 4.02 6.86
C THR A 94 -14.11 2.59 6.87
N PHE A 95 -13.55 2.15 5.75
CA PHE A 95 -13.05 0.78 5.62
C PHE A 95 -11.56 0.70 5.95
N TYR A 96 -10.76 1.59 5.37
CA TYR A 96 -9.34 1.75 5.70
C TYR A 96 -9.11 3.13 6.32
N TYR A 97 -8.11 3.22 7.19
CA TYR A 97 -7.61 4.51 7.69
C TYR A 97 -6.17 4.69 7.23
N LYS A 98 -5.63 5.89 7.35
CA LYS A 98 -4.25 6.19 6.97
C LYS A 98 -3.37 6.27 8.19
N LYS A 99 -2.16 5.70 8.06
CA LYS A 99 -1.13 5.82 9.07
C LYS A 99 0.13 6.36 8.41
N GLU A 100 0.77 7.30 9.07
CA GLU A 100 2.05 7.81 8.60
C GLU A 100 3.18 6.97 9.16
N MET A 101 4.18 6.70 8.32
CA MET A 101 5.35 5.91 8.69
C MET A 101 6.59 6.51 8.08
N LEU A 102 7.67 6.57 8.86
CA LEU A 102 8.99 6.93 8.35
C LEU A 102 9.70 5.65 7.95
N LEU A 103 9.97 5.48 6.65
CA LEU A 103 10.55 4.24 6.12
C LEU A 103 11.80 4.50 5.29
N PRO A 104 12.77 3.58 5.33
CA PRO A 104 13.92 3.64 4.43
C PRO A 104 13.51 3.14 3.06
N ILE A 105 13.48 4.02 2.07
CA ILE A 105 13.09 3.65 0.70
C ILE A 105 14.34 3.47 -0.14
N LYS A 106 14.48 2.27 -0.72
CA LYS A 106 15.56 1.98 -1.66
C LYS A 106 15.11 2.36 -3.06
N GLY A 107 15.76 3.37 -3.63
CA GLY A 107 15.39 3.88 -4.94
C GLY A 107 15.50 2.83 -6.02
N ILE A 108 14.47 2.79 -6.90
CA ILE A 108 14.40 1.76 -7.96
C ILE A 108 15.50 1.96 -9.00
N ARG A 109 15.91 3.19 -9.25
CA ARG A 109 16.96 3.49 -10.22
C ARG A 109 18.33 3.64 -9.59
N SER A 110 18.41 4.40 -8.49
CA SER A 110 19.70 4.73 -7.87
C SER A 110 20.23 3.62 -6.96
N GLY A 111 19.36 2.77 -6.42
CA GLY A 111 19.71 1.82 -5.39
C GLY A 111 20.05 2.45 -4.04
N LYS A 112 19.98 3.79 -3.95
CA LYS A 112 20.26 4.50 -2.71
C LYS A 112 19.08 4.43 -1.76
N ILE A 113 19.38 4.38 -0.47
CA ILE A 113 18.34 4.32 0.57
C ILE A 113 18.18 5.71 1.17
N ARG A 114 16.94 6.20 1.21
CA ARG A 114 16.58 7.46 1.84
C ARG A 114 15.38 7.24 2.75
N ARG A 115 15.45 7.78 3.95
CA ARG A 115 14.31 7.77 4.87
C ARG A 115 13.30 8.81 4.38
N ARG A 116 12.04 8.38 4.26
CA ARG A 116 10.97 9.26 3.78
C ARG A 116 9.74 9.13 4.64
N ASP A 117 9.04 10.25 4.82
CA ASP A 117 7.72 10.23 5.41
C ASP A 117 6.75 9.68 4.38
N THR A 118 6.03 8.63 4.78
CA THR A 118 5.12 7.92 3.89
C THR A 118 3.75 7.80 4.54
N PHE A 119 2.75 7.40 3.77
CA PHE A 119 1.47 7.01 4.33
C PHE A 119 1.04 5.67 3.76
N VAL A 120 0.28 4.94 4.57
CA VAL A 120 -0.19 3.60 4.22
C VAL A 120 -1.64 3.46 4.68
N TYR A 121 -2.45 2.74 3.91
CA TYR A 121 -3.83 2.45 4.29
C TYR A 121 -3.85 1.14 5.06
N ILE A 122 -4.55 1.16 6.20
CA ILE A 122 -4.71 -0.02 7.05
C ILE A 122 -6.20 -0.21 7.29
N MET A 123 -6.68 -1.44 7.07
CA MET A 123 -8.07 -1.77 7.34
C MET A 123 -8.33 -1.68 8.84
N HIS A 124 -9.49 -1.14 9.23
CA HIS A 124 -9.87 -1.11 10.65
C HIS A 124 -9.81 -2.53 11.20
N GLU A 125 -9.16 -2.67 12.35
CA GLU A 125 -8.75 -3.98 12.87
C GLU A 125 -9.92 -4.88 13.30
N ASP A 126 -11.09 -4.32 13.50
CA ASP A 126 -12.28 -5.08 13.89
C ASP A 126 -12.92 -5.90 12.76
N ARG A 127 -12.42 -5.77 11.53
CA ARG A 127 -12.92 -6.55 10.41
C ARG A 127 -12.53 -8.02 10.55
N PRO A 128 -13.41 -8.95 10.16
CA PRO A 128 -13.13 -10.37 10.29
C PRO A 128 -12.10 -10.87 9.28
N PHE A 129 -11.41 -11.93 9.64
CA PHE A 129 -10.58 -12.66 8.69
C PHE A 129 -11.45 -13.27 7.60
N GLY A 130 -10.85 -13.45 6.43
CA GLY A 130 -11.55 -14.05 5.31
C GLY A 130 -10.60 -14.54 4.24
N VAL A 131 -11.16 -15.22 3.25
CA VAL A 131 -10.40 -15.75 2.12
C VAL A 131 -10.63 -14.84 0.92
N PRO A 132 -9.57 -14.36 0.28
CA PRO A 132 -9.72 -13.47 -0.88
C PRO A 132 -10.24 -14.24 -2.09
N SER A 133 -10.83 -13.49 -3.03
CA SER A 133 -11.17 -14.07 -4.32
C SER A 133 -9.91 -14.47 -5.07
N ASN A 134 -10.05 -15.42 -5.99
CA ASN A 134 -8.93 -15.83 -6.84
C ASN A 134 -8.42 -14.66 -7.67
N PHE A 135 -9.31 -13.83 -8.17
CA PHE A 135 -8.94 -12.65 -8.94
C PHE A 135 -8.06 -11.69 -8.13
N TYR A 136 -8.47 -11.38 -6.90
CA TYR A 136 -7.70 -10.49 -6.03
C TYR A 136 -6.32 -11.06 -5.72
N MET A 137 -6.26 -12.36 -5.41
CA MET A 137 -4.99 -13.03 -5.13
C MET A 137 -4.07 -12.96 -6.34
N GLN A 138 -4.57 -13.22 -7.54
CA GLN A 138 -3.78 -13.15 -8.77
C GLN A 138 -3.29 -11.73 -9.04
N THR A 139 -4.12 -10.74 -8.76
CA THR A 139 -3.74 -9.33 -8.88
C THR A 139 -2.54 -8.99 -7.99
N CYS A 140 -2.58 -9.44 -6.74
CA CYS A 140 -1.48 -9.23 -5.80
C CYS A 140 -0.23 -9.99 -6.20
N LEU A 141 -0.37 -11.25 -6.64
CA LEU A 141 0.76 -12.06 -7.08
C LEU A 141 1.48 -11.43 -8.27
N SER A 142 0.71 -10.88 -9.21
CA SER A 142 1.28 -10.16 -10.35
C SER A 142 2.12 -8.95 -9.89
N GLY A 143 1.63 -8.21 -8.92
CA GLY A 143 2.37 -7.09 -8.34
C GLY A 143 3.65 -7.54 -7.65
N TYR A 144 3.57 -8.59 -6.85
CA TYR A 144 4.75 -9.18 -6.20
C TYR A 144 5.81 -9.58 -7.22
N LYS A 145 5.37 -10.21 -8.30
CA LYS A 145 6.28 -10.61 -9.38
C LYS A 145 6.97 -9.40 -10.01
N SER A 146 6.24 -8.33 -10.27
CA SER A 146 6.79 -7.12 -10.88
C SER A 146 7.88 -6.49 -10.01
N PHE A 147 7.71 -6.51 -8.69
CA PHE A 147 8.68 -5.95 -7.75
C PHE A 147 9.69 -6.97 -7.25
N ARG A 148 9.59 -8.23 -7.71
CA ARG A 148 10.46 -9.33 -7.30
C ARG A 148 10.39 -9.62 -5.80
N PHE A 149 9.20 -9.44 -5.23
CA PHE A 149 8.94 -9.82 -3.84
C PHE A 149 8.66 -11.33 -3.77
N ASP A 150 9.03 -11.93 -2.65
CA ASP A 150 8.78 -13.35 -2.42
C ASP A 150 7.28 -13.60 -2.27
N PRO A 151 6.66 -14.41 -3.14
CA PRO A 151 5.23 -14.69 -3.03
C PRO A 151 4.85 -15.45 -1.76
N GLN A 152 5.84 -15.97 -1.03
CA GLN A 152 5.58 -16.67 0.22
C GLN A 152 4.88 -15.79 1.24
N PHE A 153 5.14 -14.47 1.22
CA PHE A 153 4.43 -13.53 2.10
C PHE A 153 2.91 -13.60 1.90
N LEU A 154 2.47 -13.70 0.64
CA LEU A 154 1.04 -13.80 0.32
C LEU A 154 0.47 -15.16 0.71
N LYS A 155 1.24 -16.22 0.48
CA LYS A 155 0.82 -17.57 0.85
C LYS A 155 0.67 -17.72 2.36
N ASP A 156 1.62 -17.18 3.11
CA ASP A 156 1.56 -17.19 4.57
C ASP A 156 0.37 -16.41 5.10
N ALA A 157 0.10 -15.24 4.51
CA ALA A 157 -1.08 -14.43 4.87
C ALA A 157 -2.36 -15.20 4.60
N TYR A 158 -2.45 -15.86 3.46
CA TYR A 158 -3.60 -16.69 3.10
C TYR A 158 -3.83 -17.79 4.14
N MET A 159 -2.78 -18.50 4.49
CA MET A 159 -2.89 -19.61 5.45
C MET A 159 -3.30 -19.13 6.84
N ARG A 160 -2.70 -18.03 7.32
CA ARG A 160 -3.06 -17.45 8.62
C ARG A 160 -4.53 -17.07 8.68
N SER A 161 -5.01 -16.42 7.63
CA SER A 161 -6.38 -15.92 7.59
C SER A 161 -7.40 -17.05 7.45
N ARG A 162 -7.06 -18.08 6.70
CA ARG A 162 -7.90 -19.25 6.52
C ARG A 162 -8.02 -20.06 7.83
N GLU A 163 -6.93 -20.22 8.56
CA GLU A 163 -6.90 -20.96 9.82
C GLU A 163 -7.83 -20.32 10.86
N VAL A 164 -7.82 -18.98 10.92
CA VAL A 164 -8.67 -18.26 11.88
C VAL A 164 -10.13 -18.31 11.45
N GLU A 165 -10.42 -18.26 10.17
CA GLU A 165 -11.79 -18.35 9.65
C GLU A 165 -12.38 -19.74 9.89
N GLY A 166 -11.54 -20.75 9.68
CA GLY A 166 -11.96 -22.12 9.86
C GLY A 166 -12.34 -22.43 11.28
#